data_8de2a8d409e0cda4f02274f846829a24
#
_entry.id   8de2a8d409e0cda4f02274f846829a24
#
_cell.length_a   1.000
_cell.length_b   1.000
_cell.length_c   1.000
_cell.angle_alpha   90.00
_cell.angle_beta   90.00
_cell.angle_gamma   90.00
#
_symmetry.space_group_name_H-M   'P 1'
#
loop_
_entity.id
_entity.type
_entity.pdbx_description
1 polymer ?
#
loop_
_entity_poly.entity_id
_entity_poly.type
_entity_poly.pdbx_seq_one_letter_code
_entity_poly.pdbx_strand_id
1 'polypeptide(L)'
;MKSGKRYAELAKLVDRSTLYDPSDAAKLVCETGKAKFDETVELHVRLGVDSRHADQQVRGAVVLPHGTGRTKTVLVLAKGPKADEAKEAGAEFVGDDDMIDKIQKENWFDFDVIIATPDMMGKLGRLGKVLGPKGLMPNPKAGTVTMDVTKAVNEVKAGKIEYRLDKSNIIHCPVGKVSFGPEKIEENVKALMEAIIKAKPAAAKGQYIKSCSLASTMGPGIKVNATKFS
;
A
#
# COMPACT_ATOMS: atom_id res chain seq x y z
N MET A 1 -9.04 28.13 -6.83
CA MET A 1 -7.79 28.33 -6.08
C MET A 1 -6.63 28.50 -7.06
N LYS A 2 -5.74 29.48 -6.88
CA LYS A 2 -4.55 29.61 -7.73
C LYS A 2 -3.50 28.60 -7.27
N SER A 3 -2.96 27.80 -8.20
CA SER A 3 -1.87 26.87 -7.93
C SER A 3 -0.58 27.63 -7.59
N GLY A 4 0.27 27.05 -6.73
CA GLY A 4 1.60 27.61 -6.46
C GLY A 4 2.47 27.66 -7.74
N LYS A 5 3.40 28.62 -7.81
CA LYS A 5 4.26 28.83 -8.99
C LYS A 5 4.98 27.55 -9.44
N ARG A 6 5.60 26.82 -8.50
CA ARG A 6 6.27 25.54 -8.78
C ARG A 6 5.33 24.52 -9.44
N TYR A 7 4.13 24.31 -8.87
CA TYR A 7 3.16 23.37 -9.45
C TYR A 7 2.73 23.80 -10.86
N ALA A 8 2.52 25.09 -11.09
CA ALA A 8 2.13 25.60 -12.40
C ALA A 8 3.23 25.38 -13.46
N GLU A 9 4.50 25.43 -13.08
CA GLU A 9 5.63 25.12 -13.96
C GLU A 9 5.69 23.62 -14.26
N LEU A 10 5.60 22.77 -13.25
CA LEU A 10 5.62 21.30 -13.40
C LEU A 10 4.42 20.80 -14.21
N ALA A 11 3.26 21.41 -14.02
CA ALA A 11 2.05 21.03 -14.76
C ALA A 11 2.13 21.31 -16.26
N LYS A 12 3.04 22.20 -16.72
CA LYS A 12 3.29 22.41 -18.16
C LYS A 12 4.04 21.26 -18.82
N LEU A 13 4.78 20.47 -18.04
CA LEU A 13 5.51 19.30 -18.53
C LEU A 13 4.59 18.11 -18.83
N VAL A 14 3.37 18.12 -18.25
CA VAL A 14 2.42 17.02 -18.36
C VAL A 14 1.24 17.40 -19.23
N ASP A 15 1.09 16.75 -20.38
CA ASP A 15 -0.13 16.87 -21.16
C ASP A 15 -1.24 16.00 -20.56
N ARG A 16 -2.30 16.64 -20.07
CA ARG A 16 -3.44 15.97 -19.43
C ARG A 16 -4.34 15.20 -20.41
N SER A 17 -4.23 15.44 -21.71
CA SER A 17 -4.98 14.73 -22.73
C SER A 17 -4.33 13.39 -23.12
N THR A 18 -3.03 13.30 -22.98
CA THR A 18 -2.22 12.13 -23.39
C THR A 18 -2.27 11.01 -22.32
N LEU A 19 -2.37 9.77 -22.79
CA LEU A 19 -2.15 8.55 -22.02
C LEU A 19 -0.71 8.11 -22.25
N TYR A 20 0.12 8.24 -21.23
CA TYR A 20 1.54 7.89 -21.31
C TYR A 20 1.76 6.40 -21.14
N ASP A 21 2.76 5.85 -21.80
CA ASP A 21 3.23 4.49 -21.53
C ASP A 21 3.85 4.41 -20.11
N PRO A 22 3.82 3.25 -19.44
CA PRO A 22 4.31 3.12 -18.07
C PRO A 22 5.74 3.62 -17.85
N SER A 23 6.65 3.34 -18.82
CA SER A 23 8.04 3.79 -18.77
C SER A 23 8.16 5.32 -18.86
N ASP A 24 7.39 5.96 -19.74
CA ASP A 24 7.43 7.42 -19.92
C ASP A 24 6.75 8.13 -18.75
N ALA A 25 5.67 7.55 -18.21
CA ALA A 25 5.03 8.05 -17.00
C ALA A 25 5.97 7.98 -15.79
N ALA A 26 6.76 6.90 -15.65
CA ALA A 26 7.76 6.76 -14.60
C ALA A 26 8.90 7.79 -14.72
N LYS A 27 9.37 8.08 -15.93
CA LYS A 27 10.35 9.15 -16.16
C LYS A 27 9.77 10.51 -15.79
N LEU A 28 8.57 10.80 -16.29
CA LEU A 28 7.91 12.08 -16.10
C LEU A 28 7.56 12.36 -14.63
N VAL A 29 7.17 11.34 -13.84
CA VAL A 29 6.91 11.50 -12.40
C VAL A 29 8.21 11.81 -11.63
N CYS A 30 9.35 11.22 -12.01
CA CYS A 30 10.64 11.55 -11.44
C CYS A 30 11.07 12.97 -11.80
N GLU A 31 10.84 13.42 -13.03
CA GLU A 31 11.14 14.79 -13.48
C GLU A 31 10.28 15.84 -12.77
N THR A 32 9.04 15.51 -12.45
CA THR A 32 8.10 16.39 -11.76
C THR A 32 8.23 16.37 -10.24
N GLY A 33 8.94 15.41 -9.67
CA GLY A 33 9.23 15.32 -8.24
C GLY A 33 10.34 16.30 -7.82
N LYS A 34 10.02 17.57 -7.62
CA LYS A 34 10.97 18.67 -7.35
C LYS A 34 10.83 19.26 -5.94
N ALA A 35 10.25 18.54 -4.97
CA ALA A 35 10.20 19.01 -3.59
C ALA A 35 11.58 18.96 -2.92
N LYS A 36 11.71 19.63 -1.77
CA LYS A 36 12.96 19.64 -0.97
C LYS A 36 13.14 18.36 -0.14
N PHE A 37 12.27 17.39 -0.29
CA PHE A 37 12.30 16.08 0.37
C PHE A 37 12.12 14.99 -0.69
N ASP A 38 12.48 13.75 -0.36
CA ASP A 38 12.28 12.62 -1.25
C ASP A 38 10.79 12.24 -1.32
N GLU A 39 10.15 12.69 -2.41
CA GLU A 39 8.71 12.52 -2.62
C GLU A 39 8.35 11.05 -2.80
N THR A 40 7.21 10.65 -2.25
CA THR A 40 6.64 9.34 -2.52
C THR A 40 5.93 9.37 -3.87
N VAL A 41 6.15 8.34 -4.67
CA VAL A 41 5.40 8.10 -5.91
C VAL A 41 4.24 7.17 -5.60
N GLU A 42 3.04 7.57 -6.00
CA GLU A 42 1.79 6.86 -5.75
C GLU A 42 1.09 6.50 -7.06
N LEU A 43 0.54 5.29 -7.10
CA LEU A 43 -0.31 4.81 -8.19
C LEU A 43 -1.77 4.86 -7.75
N HIS A 44 -2.61 5.46 -8.59
CA HIS A 44 -4.05 5.56 -8.38
C HIS A 44 -4.77 4.84 -9.51
N VAL A 45 -5.52 3.79 -9.17
CA VAL A 45 -6.21 2.95 -10.14
C VAL A 45 -7.71 2.98 -9.88
N ARG A 46 -8.47 3.54 -10.83
CA ARG A 46 -9.93 3.53 -10.77
C ARG A 46 -10.46 2.26 -11.41
N LEU A 47 -11.22 1.50 -10.64
CA LEU A 47 -11.80 0.24 -11.07
C LEU A 47 -13.27 0.37 -11.50
N GLY A 48 -13.70 -0.52 -12.38
CA GLY A 48 -15.08 -0.65 -12.83
C GLY A 48 -15.89 -1.62 -11.97
N VAL A 49 -15.83 -1.43 -10.65
CA VAL A 49 -16.55 -2.23 -9.64
C VAL A 49 -17.44 -1.32 -8.79
N ASP A 50 -18.34 -1.89 -8.01
CA ASP A 50 -19.14 -1.15 -7.03
C ASP A 50 -18.70 -1.53 -5.61
N SER A 51 -18.03 -0.57 -4.92
CA SER A 51 -17.52 -0.76 -3.57
C SER A 51 -18.59 -0.97 -2.49
N ARG A 52 -19.86 -0.75 -2.80
CA ARG A 52 -21.00 -0.99 -1.88
C ARG A 52 -21.30 -2.48 -1.75
N HIS A 53 -20.95 -3.28 -2.74
CA HIS A 53 -21.18 -4.72 -2.75
C HIS A 53 -19.95 -5.46 -2.21
N ALA A 54 -20.16 -6.34 -1.23
CA ALA A 54 -19.08 -7.07 -0.57
C ALA A 54 -18.31 -8.03 -1.51
N ASP A 55 -18.99 -8.58 -2.51
CA ASP A 55 -18.44 -9.45 -3.56
C ASP A 55 -17.63 -8.70 -4.61
N GLN A 56 -17.73 -7.37 -4.68
CA GLN A 56 -16.95 -6.50 -5.57
C GLN A 56 -15.86 -5.72 -4.83
N GLN A 57 -15.68 -5.96 -3.55
CA GLN A 57 -14.59 -5.36 -2.77
C GLN A 57 -13.24 -5.96 -3.16
N VAL A 58 -12.36 -5.11 -3.70
CA VAL A 58 -10.98 -5.47 -4.05
C VAL A 58 -10.06 -5.10 -2.91
N ARG A 59 -9.42 -6.09 -2.31
CA ARG A 59 -8.43 -5.93 -1.24
C ARG A 59 -7.41 -7.05 -1.32
N GLY A 60 -6.14 -6.73 -1.17
CA GLY A 60 -5.06 -7.69 -1.17
C GLY A 60 -3.76 -7.08 -0.69
N ALA A 61 -2.70 -7.84 -0.84
CA ALA A 61 -1.35 -7.39 -0.57
C ALA A 61 -0.41 -7.86 -1.69
N VAL A 62 0.65 -7.13 -1.90
CA VAL A 62 1.72 -7.46 -2.85
C VAL A 62 3.06 -7.06 -2.27
N VAL A 63 4.07 -7.87 -2.51
CA VAL A 63 5.46 -7.52 -2.19
C VAL A 63 6.04 -6.84 -3.43
N LEU A 64 6.48 -5.60 -3.26
CA LEU A 64 7.09 -4.85 -4.36
C LEU A 64 8.55 -5.29 -4.54
N PRO A 65 9.02 -5.51 -5.80
CA PRO A 65 10.40 -5.94 -6.07
C PRO A 65 11.47 -5.05 -5.43
N HIS A 66 11.24 -3.73 -5.44
CA HIS A 66 12.17 -2.75 -4.88
C HIS A 66 11.68 -2.13 -3.57
N GLY A 67 10.63 -2.69 -2.96
CA GLY A 67 10.00 -2.13 -1.76
C GLY A 67 9.40 -0.75 -1.99
N THR A 68 9.13 -0.03 -0.89
CA THR A 68 8.52 1.32 -0.91
C THR A 68 9.51 2.44 -0.57
N GLY A 69 10.76 2.10 -0.18
CA GLY A 69 11.74 3.07 0.34
C GLY A 69 11.43 3.57 1.76
N ARG A 70 10.53 2.91 2.46
CA ARG A 70 10.24 3.16 3.87
C ARG A 70 10.40 1.88 4.67
N THR A 71 11.24 1.90 5.67
CA THR A 71 11.34 0.83 6.67
C THR A 71 10.12 0.89 7.58
N LYS A 72 9.41 -0.22 7.69
CA LYS A 72 8.22 -0.34 8.55
C LYS A 72 8.58 -0.97 9.88
N THR A 73 8.13 -0.37 10.96
CA THR A 73 8.22 -0.93 12.30
C THR A 73 7.11 -1.95 12.50
N VAL A 74 7.48 -3.17 12.88
CA VAL A 74 6.56 -4.32 12.98
C VAL A 74 6.32 -4.69 14.42
N LEU A 75 5.05 -4.71 14.83
CA LEU A 75 4.58 -5.31 16.07
C LEU A 75 4.05 -6.72 15.78
N VAL A 76 4.58 -7.72 16.48
CA VAL A 76 4.08 -9.09 16.40
C VAL A 76 3.36 -9.45 17.68
N LEU A 77 2.12 -9.93 17.54
CA LEU A 77 1.30 -10.44 18.63
C LEU A 77 1.17 -11.96 18.49
N ALA A 78 1.97 -12.67 19.29
CA ALA A 78 2.04 -14.12 19.27
C ALA A 78 2.39 -14.66 20.66
N LYS A 79 2.03 -15.93 20.92
CA LYS A 79 2.30 -16.63 22.18
C LYS A 79 3.35 -17.71 22.01
N GLY A 80 4.11 -17.95 23.10
CA GLY A 80 5.06 -19.06 23.18
C GLY A 80 6.12 -19.03 22.09
N PRO A 81 6.46 -20.18 21.47
CA PRO A 81 7.55 -20.30 20.49
C PRO A 81 7.44 -19.32 19.31
N LYS A 82 6.21 -18.96 18.93
CA LYS A 82 5.97 -17.99 17.83
C LYS A 82 6.45 -16.58 18.14
N ALA A 83 6.48 -16.22 19.42
CA ALA A 83 7.05 -14.94 19.84
C ALA A 83 8.58 -14.92 19.67
N ASP A 84 9.25 -16.05 19.92
CA ASP A 84 10.69 -16.16 19.74
C ASP A 84 11.07 -16.19 18.26
N GLU A 85 10.34 -16.94 17.43
CA GLU A 85 10.46 -16.89 15.95
C GLU A 85 10.32 -15.44 15.43
N ALA A 86 9.39 -14.64 15.99
CA ALA A 86 9.20 -13.25 15.59
C ALA A 86 10.40 -12.37 15.93
N LYS A 87 11.04 -12.59 17.10
CA LYS A 87 12.26 -11.86 17.49
C LYS A 87 13.44 -12.21 16.58
N GLU A 88 13.61 -13.52 16.27
CA GLU A 88 14.65 -13.98 15.36
C GLU A 88 14.46 -13.44 13.94
N ALA A 89 13.21 -13.30 13.47
CA ALA A 89 12.88 -12.66 12.20
C ALA A 89 13.11 -11.14 12.21
N GLY A 90 13.45 -10.56 13.38
CA GLY A 90 13.79 -9.16 13.52
C GLY A 90 12.59 -8.22 13.70
N ALA A 91 11.46 -8.68 14.23
CA ALA A 91 10.36 -7.80 14.62
C ALA A 91 10.83 -6.84 15.73
N GLU A 92 10.50 -5.56 15.62
CA GLU A 92 10.92 -4.54 16.57
C GLU A 92 10.17 -4.68 17.91
N PHE A 93 8.91 -5.06 17.86
CA PHE A 93 8.09 -5.28 19.04
C PHE A 93 7.44 -6.66 18.97
N VAL A 94 7.55 -7.42 20.05
CA VAL A 94 6.94 -8.76 20.17
C VAL A 94 6.35 -8.90 21.55
N GLY A 95 5.11 -9.34 21.64
CA GLY A 95 4.43 -9.60 22.89
C GLY A 95 3.07 -10.26 22.73
N ASP A 96 2.33 -10.37 23.80
CA ASP A 96 0.97 -10.91 23.81
C ASP A 96 -0.03 -9.93 24.46
N ASP A 97 -0.59 -10.27 25.60
CA ASP A 97 -1.61 -9.48 26.29
C ASP A 97 -1.08 -8.15 26.81
N ASP A 98 0.17 -8.10 27.21
CA ASP A 98 0.87 -6.89 27.68
C ASP A 98 0.91 -5.79 26.62
N MET A 99 1.20 -6.15 25.35
CA MET A 99 1.19 -5.19 24.25
C MET A 99 -0.23 -4.72 23.90
N ILE A 100 -1.23 -5.60 24.00
CA ILE A 100 -2.65 -5.22 23.82
C ILE A 100 -3.08 -4.23 24.90
N ASP A 101 -2.71 -4.47 26.15
CA ASP A 101 -2.97 -3.58 27.28
C ASP A 101 -2.28 -2.22 27.09
N LYS A 102 -1.04 -2.22 26.61
CA LYS A 102 -0.28 -1.00 26.34
C LYS A 102 -0.96 -0.15 25.25
N ILE A 103 -1.40 -0.76 24.17
CA ILE A 103 -2.17 -0.07 23.12
C ILE A 103 -3.46 0.53 23.70
N GLN A 104 -4.17 -0.22 24.55
CA GLN A 104 -5.46 0.19 25.09
C GLN A 104 -5.34 1.28 26.14
N LYS A 105 -4.38 1.16 27.07
CA LYS A 105 -4.25 2.05 28.24
C LYS A 105 -3.41 3.29 27.95
N GLU A 106 -2.35 3.13 27.16
CA GLU A 106 -1.36 4.19 26.91
C GLU A 106 -1.56 4.86 25.55
N ASN A 107 -2.49 4.38 24.69
CA ASN A 107 -2.63 4.82 23.30
C ASN A 107 -1.30 4.77 22.54
N TRP A 108 -0.53 3.70 22.77
CA TRP A 108 0.78 3.51 22.14
C TRP A 108 0.63 2.97 20.71
N PHE A 109 1.22 3.66 19.74
CA PHE A 109 1.14 3.33 18.30
C PHE A 109 2.49 3.54 17.59
N ASP A 110 3.61 3.29 18.24
CA ASP A 110 4.95 3.46 17.67
C ASP A 110 5.33 2.31 16.72
N PHE A 111 4.38 1.84 15.93
CA PHE A 111 4.54 0.79 14.93
C PHE A 111 3.69 1.09 13.70
N ASP A 112 4.15 0.59 12.54
CA ASP A 112 3.46 0.78 11.26
C ASP A 112 2.57 -0.40 10.87
N VAL A 113 2.89 -1.62 11.32
CA VAL A 113 2.16 -2.85 10.97
C VAL A 113 2.04 -3.77 12.18
N ILE A 114 0.85 -4.36 12.36
CA ILE A 114 0.63 -5.44 13.33
C ILE A 114 0.53 -6.76 12.56
N ILE A 115 1.32 -7.74 12.97
CA ILE A 115 1.18 -9.15 12.58
C ILE A 115 0.65 -9.90 13.80
N ALA A 116 -0.38 -10.71 13.61
CA ALA A 116 -0.98 -11.47 14.70
C ALA A 116 -1.19 -12.94 14.33
N THR A 117 -1.00 -13.81 15.31
CA THR A 117 -1.49 -15.18 15.17
C THR A 117 -3.02 -15.22 15.29
N PRO A 118 -3.72 -16.18 14.66
CA PRO A 118 -5.18 -16.28 14.73
C PRO A 118 -5.73 -16.31 16.16
N ASP A 119 -4.99 -16.90 17.10
CA ASP A 119 -5.37 -17.00 18.51
C ASP A 119 -5.48 -15.62 19.19
N MET A 120 -4.67 -14.65 18.76
CA MET A 120 -4.66 -13.30 19.31
C MET A 120 -5.77 -12.42 18.75
N MET A 121 -6.38 -12.80 17.61
CA MET A 121 -7.41 -12.01 16.93
C MET A 121 -8.67 -11.78 17.78
N GLY A 122 -9.05 -12.77 18.61
CA GLY A 122 -10.19 -12.63 19.51
C GLY A 122 -10.04 -11.48 20.50
N LYS A 123 -8.81 -11.26 20.99
CA LYS A 123 -8.48 -10.16 21.91
C LYS A 123 -8.32 -8.84 21.18
N LEU A 124 -7.64 -8.85 20.03
CA LEU A 124 -7.49 -7.68 19.15
C LEU A 124 -8.81 -7.14 18.64
N GLY A 125 -9.83 -7.98 18.47
CA GLY A 125 -11.17 -7.56 18.07
C GLY A 125 -11.77 -6.45 18.96
N ARG A 126 -11.43 -6.43 20.24
CA ARG A 126 -11.84 -5.38 21.20
C ARG A 126 -11.23 -4.01 20.86
N LEU A 127 -10.04 -4.00 20.25
CA LEU A 127 -9.35 -2.79 19.83
C LEU A 127 -9.74 -2.36 18.40
N GLY A 128 -10.66 -3.06 17.72
CA GLY A 128 -11.06 -2.78 16.35
C GLY A 128 -11.55 -1.34 16.13
N LYS A 129 -12.21 -0.73 17.14
CA LYS A 129 -12.63 0.67 17.08
C LYS A 129 -11.48 1.67 17.08
N VAL A 130 -10.32 1.29 17.61
CA VAL A 130 -9.12 2.14 17.69
C VAL A 130 -8.16 1.84 16.53
N LEU A 131 -7.88 0.57 16.26
CA LEU A 131 -6.95 0.13 15.22
C LEU A 131 -7.53 0.25 13.81
N GLY A 132 -8.85 0.06 13.66
CA GLY A 132 -9.52 0.10 12.36
C GLY A 132 -9.40 1.43 11.64
N PRO A 133 -9.76 2.58 12.24
CA PRO A 133 -9.60 3.91 11.62
C PRO A 133 -8.15 4.27 11.28
N LYS A 134 -7.18 3.74 12.05
CA LYS A 134 -5.75 3.95 11.83
C LYS A 134 -5.16 3.03 10.74
N GLY A 135 -5.93 2.05 10.23
CA GLY A 135 -5.45 1.08 9.25
C GLY A 135 -4.49 0.03 9.82
N LEU A 136 -4.39 -0.08 11.16
CA LEU A 136 -3.46 -0.98 11.85
C LEU A 136 -4.06 -2.35 12.17
N MET A 137 -5.36 -2.57 11.91
CA MET A 137 -6.03 -3.84 12.22
C MET A 137 -5.55 -4.96 11.32
N PRO A 138 -4.98 -6.05 11.87
CA PRO A 138 -4.53 -7.19 11.08
C PRO A 138 -5.66 -7.82 10.27
N ASN A 139 -5.34 -8.34 9.08
CA ASN A 139 -6.32 -8.95 8.19
C ASN A 139 -5.74 -10.19 7.48
N PRO A 140 -6.48 -11.32 7.44
CA PRO A 140 -6.04 -12.52 6.71
C PRO A 140 -5.80 -12.27 5.21
N LYS A 141 -6.63 -11.44 4.56
CA LYS A 141 -6.47 -11.11 3.14
C LYS A 141 -5.20 -10.30 2.83
N ALA A 142 -4.71 -9.55 3.80
CA ALA A 142 -3.42 -8.84 3.71
C ALA A 142 -2.24 -9.72 4.12
N GLY A 143 -2.51 -10.94 4.64
CA GLY A 143 -1.50 -11.87 5.14
C GLY A 143 -0.81 -11.36 6.42
N THR A 144 -1.47 -10.50 7.19
CA THR A 144 -1.01 -10.02 8.51
C THR A 144 -1.60 -10.83 9.67
N VAL A 145 -2.50 -11.77 9.36
CA VAL A 145 -2.97 -12.81 10.30
C VAL A 145 -2.48 -14.15 9.77
N THR A 146 -1.48 -14.74 10.42
CA THR A 146 -0.84 -15.98 9.95
C THR A 146 -0.18 -16.75 11.09
N MET A 147 -0.02 -18.05 10.90
CA MET A 147 0.80 -18.91 11.77
C MET A 147 2.29 -18.86 11.39
N ASP A 148 2.62 -18.47 10.17
CA ASP A 148 4.00 -18.30 9.69
C ASP A 148 4.45 -16.85 9.90
N VAL A 149 4.86 -16.58 11.12
CA VAL A 149 5.23 -15.22 11.57
C VAL A 149 6.53 -14.75 10.90
N THR A 150 7.52 -15.64 10.78
CA THR A 150 8.82 -15.35 10.18
C THR A 150 8.68 -14.86 8.75
N LYS A 151 7.90 -15.57 7.94
CA LYS A 151 7.62 -15.19 6.55
C LYS A 151 6.91 -13.85 6.48
N ALA A 152 5.89 -13.63 7.31
CA ALA A 152 5.13 -12.38 7.31
C ALA A 152 6.00 -11.16 7.69
N VAL A 153 6.87 -11.29 8.70
CA VAL A 153 7.81 -10.22 9.08
C VAL A 153 8.77 -9.90 7.94
N ASN A 154 9.36 -10.93 7.33
CA ASN A 154 10.29 -10.75 6.20
C ASN A 154 9.60 -10.09 5.00
N GLU A 155 8.38 -10.49 4.65
CA GLU A 155 7.62 -9.87 3.55
C GLU A 155 7.31 -8.40 3.84
N VAL A 156 6.90 -8.04 5.06
CA VAL A 156 6.63 -6.64 5.45
C VAL A 156 7.91 -5.81 5.36
N LYS A 157 9.05 -6.33 5.81
CA LYS A 157 10.36 -5.67 5.71
C LYS A 157 10.86 -5.59 4.27
N ALA A 158 10.55 -6.56 3.43
CA ALA A 158 10.84 -6.52 1.99
C ALA A 158 9.98 -5.50 1.22
N GLY A 159 9.02 -4.85 1.87
CA GLY A 159 8.20 -3.80 1.23
C GLY A 159 6.82 -4.28 0.79
N LYS A 160 6.24 -5.22 1.51
CA LYS A 160 4.83 -5.60 1.31
C LYS A 160 3.92 -4.41 1.54
N ILE A 161 3.07 -4.14 0.56
CA ILE A 161 2.00 -3.13 0.65
C ILE A 161 0.64 -3.80 0.63
N GLU A 162 -0.30 -3.21 1.34
CA GLU A 162 -1.71 -3.56 1.26
C GLU A 162 -2.41 -2.59 0.33
N TYR A 163 -3.30 -3.10 -0.52
CA TYR A 163 -4.18 -2.28 -1.33
C TYR A 163 -5.65 -2.58 -1.00
N ARG A 164 -6.45 -1.53 -0.99
CA ARG A 164 -7.87 -1.60 -0.70
C ARG A 164 -8.64 -0.60 -1.55
N LEU A 165 -9.77 -1.06 -2.07
CA LEU A 165 -10.72 -0.22 -2.79
C LEU A 165 -11.37 0.80 -1.83
N ASP A 166 -11.40 2.07 -2.21
CA ASP A 166 -12.10 3.13 -1.50
C ASP A 166 -13.59 3.23 -1.90
N LYS A 167 -14.30 4.17 -1.30
CA LYS A 167 -15.72 4.43 -1.62
C LYS A 167 -15.94 5.01 -3.02
N SER A 168 -14.89 5.55 -3.65
CA SER A 168 -14.90 6.13 -4.99
C SER A 168 -14.49 5.12 -6.07
N ASN A 169 -14.31 3.86 -5.67
CA ASN A 169 -13.84 2.75 -6.50
C ASN A 169 -12.40 2.98 -7.02
N ILE A 170 -11.56 3.59 -6.20
CA ILE A 170 -10.16 3.85 -6.51
C ILE A 170 -9.28 3.12 -5.51
N ILE A 171 -8.17 2.55 -6.00
CA ILE A 171 -7.07 2.03 -5.20
C ILE A 171 -5.96 3.08 -5.21
N HIS A 172 -5.44 3.42 -4.05
CA HIS A 172 -4.32 4.34 -3.85
C HIS A 172 -3.17 3.59 -3.17
N CYS A 173 -2.02 3.47 -3.84
CA CYS A 173 -0.88 2.74 -3.30
C CYS A 173 0.44 3.46 -3.56
N PRO A 174 1.35 3.52 -2.57
CA PRO A 174 2.71 3.94 -2.80
C PRO A 174 3.47 2.87 -3.60
N VAL A 175 4.21 3.30 -4.61
CA VAL A 175 5.03 2.41 -5.47
C VAL A 175 6.53 2.68 -5.34
N GLY A 176 6.93 3.66 -4.55
CA GLY A 176 8.34 3.95 -4.29
C GLY A 176 8.60 5.41 -3.96
N LYS A 177 9.86 5.78 -4.05
CA LYS A 177 10.34 7.15 -3.89
C LYS A 177 10.87 7.68 -5.21
N VAL A 178 10.86 9.01 -5.38
CA VAL A 178 11.45 9.66 -6.57
C VAL A 178 12.94 9.29 -6.73
N SER A 179 13.64 9.11 -5.61
CA SER A 179 15.04 8.68 -5.56
C SER A 179 15.32 7.28 -6.14
N PHE A 180 14.27 6.44 -6.31
CA PHE A 180 14.42 5.11 -6.91
C PHE A 180 14.80 5.15 -8.39
N GLY A 181 14.40 6.22 -9.07
CA GLY A 181 14.52 6.34 -10.51
C GLY A 181 13.39 5.64 -11.27
N PRO A 182 13.28 5.93 -12.58
CA PRO A 182 12.14 5.50 -13.39
C PRO A 182 12.03 3.97 -13.55
N GLU A 183 13.14 3.25 -13.67
CA GLU A 183 13.17 1.81 -13.92
C GLU A 183 12.55 1.03 -12.74
N LYS A 184 12.99 1.32 -11.50
CA LYS A 184 12.47 0.64 -10.30
C LYS A 184 11.02 1.00 -10.03
N ILE A 185 10.60 2.23 -10.33
CA ILE A 185 9.21 2.65 -10.21
C ILE A 185 8.34 1.89 -11.22
N GLU A 186 8.80 1.74 -12.47
CA GLU A 186 8.08 1.00 -13.50
C GLU A 186 7.89 -0.47 -13.11
N GLU A 187 8.94 -1.14 -12.60
CA GLU A 187 8.86 -2.53 -12.15
C GLU A 187 7.88 -2.70 -10.97
N ASN A 188 7.92 -1.80 -9.99
CA ASN A 188 6.97 -1.79 -8.89
C ASN A 188 5.53 -1.55 -9.36
N VAL A 189 5.32 -0.63 -10.31
CA VAL A 189 4.01 -0.37 -10.91
C VAL A 189 3.49 -1.61 -11.63
N LYS A 190 4.32 -2.30 -12.42
CA LYS A 190 3.95 -3.55 -13.10
C LYS A 190 3.52 -4.62 -12.11
N ALA A 191 4.32 -4.87 -11.07
CA ALA A 191 4.01 -5.86 -10.03
C ALA A 191 2.68 -5.56 -9.32
N LEU A 192 2.42 -4.30 -8.98
CA LEU A 192 1.17 -3.88 -8.36
C LEU A 192 -0.02 -4.05 -9.32
N MET A 193 0.11 -3.64 -10.58
CA MET A 193 -0.95 -3.76 -11.58
C MET A 193 -1.31 -5.21 -11.87
N GLU A 194 -0.33 -6.10 -11.98
CA GLU A 194 -0.57 -7.54 -12.13
C GLU A 194 -1.35 -8.12 -10.93
N ALA A 195 -1.00 -7.72 -9.70
CA ALA A 195 -1.72 -8.14 -8.51
C ALA A 195 -3.18 -7.66 -8.51
N ILE A 196 -3.42 -6.40 -8.92
CA ILE A 196 -4.78 -5.82 -9.03
C ILE A 196 -5.58 -6.55 -10.11
N ILE A 197 -4.98 -6.85 -11.27
CA ILE A 197 -5.65 -7.57 -12.37
C ILE A 197 -6.02 -8.99 -11.93
N LYS A 198 -5.12 -9.71 -11.27
CA LYS A 198 -5.37 -11.05 -10.72
C LYS A 198 -6.49 -11.06 -9.66
N ALA A 199 -6.63 -9.95 -8.93
CA ALA A 199 -7.67 -9.78 -7.91
C ALA A 199 -9.04 -9.37 -8.46
N LYS A 200 -9.26 -9.39 -9.80
CA LYS A 200 -10.52 -9.03 -10.43
C LYS A 200 -11.65 -9.93 -9.91
N PRO A 201 -12.71 -9.36 -9.28
CA PRO A 201 -13.86 -10.13 -8.85
C PRO A 201 -14.63 -10.73 -10.04
N ALA A 202 -15.15 -11.95 -9.89
CA ALA A 202 -15.99 -12.58 -10.91
C ALA A 202 -17.28 -11.78 -11.21
N ALA A 203 -17.79 -11.06 -10.22
CA ALA A 203 -18.94 -10.18 -10.35
C ALA A 203 -18.69 -8.89 -11.14
N ALA A 204 -17.42 -8.54 -11.41
CA ALA A 204 -17.05 -7.33 -12.14
C ALA A 204 -17.36 -7.50 -13.64
N LYS A 205 -18.34 -6.76 -14.12
CA LYS A 205 -18.76 -6.74 -15.54
C LYS A 205 -18.14 -5.57 -16.29
N GLY A 206 -17.82 -5.77 -17.56
CA GLY A 206 -17.27 -4.75 -18.44
C GLY A 206 -15.79 -4.41 -18.17
N GLN A 207 -15.42 -3.16 -18.44
CA GLN A 207 -14.04 -2.70 -18.28
C GLN A 207 -13.65 -2.60 -16.80
N TYR A 208 -12.69 -3.43 -16.39
CA TYR A 208 -12.25 -3.50 -15.01
C TYR A 208 -11.39 -2.31 -14.58
N ILE A 209 -10.37 -1.95 -15.36
CA ILE A 209 -9.54 -0.77 -15.11
C ILE A 209 -10.10 0.40 -15.93
N LYS A 210 -10.69 1.40 -15.28
CA LYS A 210 -11.24 2.58 -15.95
C LYS A 210 -10.20 3.65 -16.24
N SER A 211 -9.31 3.89 -15.28
CA SER A 211 -8.21 4.83 -15.44
C SER A 211 -7.09 4.50 -14.46
N CYS A 212 -5.87 4.85 -14.87
CA CYS A 212 -4.68 4.71 -14.06
C CYS A 212 -3.90 6.02 -14.10
N SER A 213 -3.37 6.46 -12.96
CA SER A 213 -2.54 7.66 -12.89
C SER A 213 -1.43 7.50 -11.87
N LEU A 214 -0.27 8.08 -12.19
CA LEU A 214 0.93 8.12 -11.37
C LEU A 214 1.13 9.56 -10.90
N ALA A 215 1.49 9.77 -9.64
CA ALA A 215 1.76 11.10 -9.11
C ALA A 215 2.85 11.05 -8.04
N SER A 216 3.68 12.09 -7.98
CA SER A 216 4.52 12.33 -6.80
C SER A 216 3.74 13.16 -5.77
N THR A 217 4.18 13.14 -4.50
CA THR A 217 3.48 13.77 -3.36
C THR A 217 3.05 15.21 -3.65
N MET A 218 3.89 16.00 -4.32
CA MET A 218 3.61 17.42 -4.60
C MET A 218 3.57 17.73 -6.11
N GLY A 219 3.63 16.70 -6.96
CA GLY A 219 3.63 16.83 -8.41
C GLY A 219 2.24 16.72 -9.05
N PRO A 220 2.14 16.97 -10.35
CA PRO A 220 0.93 16.76 -11.12
C PRO A 220 0.66 15.27 -11.35
N GLY A 221 -0.62 14.90 -11.49
CA GLY A 221 -1.01 13.54 -11.86
C GLY A 221 -0.77 13.27 -13.36
N ILE A 222 -0.13 12.16 -13.66
CA ILE A 222 0.24 11.68 -15.00
C ILE A 222 -0.65 10.49 -15.33
N LYS A 223 -1.44 10.59 -16.39
CA LYS A 223 -2.32 9.50 -16.83
C LYS A 223 -1.50 8.39 -17.48
N VAL A 224 -1.68 7.17 -17.03
CA VAL A 224 -0.99 6.00 -17.55
C VAL A 224 -1.93 5.17 -18.41
N ASN A 225 -1.42 4.66 -19.54
CA ASN A 225 -2.16 3.79 -20.42
C ASN A 225 -2.35 2.40 -19.77
N ALA A 226 -3.55 2.16 -19.25
CA ALA A 226 -3.89 0.93 -18.55
C ALA A 226 -3.89 -0.32 -19.44
N THR A 227 -4.03 -0.18 -20.77
CA THR A 227 -4.05 -1.32 -21.70
C THR A 227 -2.68 -1.99 -21.85
N LYS A 228 -1.61 -1.32 -21.44
CA LYS A 228 -0.24 -1.87 -21.48
C LYS A 228 0.06 -2.86 -20.36
N PHE A 229 -0.84 -3.00 -19.39
CA PHE A 229 -0.72 -3.96 -18.28
C PHE A 229 -1.58 -5.23 -18.46
N SER A 230 -2.38 -5.28 -19.51
CA SER A 230 -3.27 -6.41 -19.83
C SER A 230 -2.57 -7.43 -20.73
#